data_e4d85831d2f636405362d348044ad4d8
#
_entry.id   e4d85831d2f636405362d348044ad4d8
#
_cell.length_a   1.000
_cell.length_b   1.000
_cell.length_c   1.000
_cell.angle_alpha   90.00
_cell.angle_beta   90.00
_cell.angle_gamma   90.00
#
_symmetry.space_group_name_H-M   'P 1'
#
loop_
_entity.id
_entity.type
_entity.pdbx_description
1 polymer ?
#
loop_
_entity_poly.entity_id
_entity_poly.type
_entity_poly.pdbx_seq_one_letter_code
_entity_poly.pdbx_strand_id
1 'polypeptide(L)'
;MSAAPHAEAEARVVVSDSERMLFEGRFSPDDRWLCFNAVGKGGSTLYVVAASGGKWVRITEENGWADKPRWSPDGRAIYFVSRRGTGFLNVWKVKFDPLKGEPLGEPFQVTSYQSPAKGIWTDMGPMGMSLSADRLVLPITEVTGSIWVLDGVDR
;
A
#
# COMPACT_ATOMS: atom_id res chain seq x y z
N MET A 1 38.90 4.88 -25.78
CA MET A 1 37.83 5.65 -25.13
C MET A 1 37.66 5.11 -23.72
N SER A 2 38.14 5.82 -22.70
CA SER A 2 38.05 5.44 -21.32
C SER A 2 36.63 5.79 -20.81
N ALA A 3 35.85 4.79 -20.39
CA ALA A 3 34.60 5.06 -19.70
C ALA A 3 34.92 5.75 -18.36
N ALA A 4 34.32 6.91 -18.13
CA ALA A 4 34.42 7.57 -16.84
C ALA A 4 33.92 6.63 -15.73
N PRO A 5 34.57 6.56 -14.56
CA PRO A 5 34.10 5.74 -13.46
C PRO A 5 32.72 6.27 -13.07
N HIS A 6 31.72 5.37 -13.04
CA HIS A 6 30.42 5.65 -12.43
C HIS A 6 30.70 6.00 -10.98
N ALA A 7 30.34 7.21 -10.55
CA ALA A 7 30.35 7.57 -9.15
C ALA A 7 29.46 6.53 -8.44
N GLU A 8 30.00 5.80 -7.46
CA GLU A 8 29.21 4.92 -6.62
C GLU A 8 28.12 5.76 -5.95
N ALA A 9 26.87 5.38 -6.18
CA ALA A 9 25.74 6.07 -5.57
C ALA A 9 25.79 5.81 -4.06
N GLU A 10 25.94 6.86 -3.29
CA GLU A 10 26.03 6.78 -1.83
C GLU A 10 24.62 6.54 -1.26
N ALA A 11 24.41 5.40 -0.59
CA ALA A 11 23.15 5.08 0.05
C ALA A 11 22.96 5.94 1.31
N ARG A 12 21.77 6.54 1.47
CA ARG A 12 21.40 7.30 2.66
C ARG A 12 20.09 6.80 3.26
N VAL A 13 19.97 6.86 4.58
CA VAL A 13 18.73 6.56 5.30
C VAL A 13 17.82 7.79 5.24
N VAL A 14 16.59 7.64 4.72
CA VAL A 14 15.57 8.69 4.68
C VAL A 14 14.62 8.58 5.87
N VAL A 15 14.26 7.34 6.26
CA VAL A 15 13.39 7.04 7.40
C VAL A 15 13.97 5.88 8.19
N SER A 16 13.86 5.96 9.52
CA SER A 16 14.21 4.86 10.43
C SER A 16 13.26 4.87 11.63
N ASP A 17 12.99 3.71 12.19
CA ASP A 17 12.18 3.53 13.40
C ASP A 17 12.73 2.34 14.18
N SER A 18 12.80 2.43 15.51
CA SER A 18 13.32 1.36 16.37
C SER A 18 12.28 0.35 16.82
N GLU A 19 10.99 0.68 16.67
CA GLU A 19 9.87 -0.13 17.18
C GLU A 19 8.98 -0.69 16.07
N ARG A 20 9.01 -0.08 14.88
CA ARG A 20 8.15 -0.44 13.74
C ARG A 20 8.99 -0.89 12.55
N MET A 21 8.48 -1.90 11.85
CA MET A 21 9.05 -2.31 10.57
C MET A 21 8.53 -1.38 9.46
N LEU A 22 9.43 -0.95 8.57
CA LEU A 22 9.12 -0.02 7.48
C LEU A 22 9.16 -0.77 6.14
N PHE A 23 8.09 -0.64 5.35
CA PHE A 23 7.92 -1.35 4.08
C PHE A 23 7.36 -0.45 2.97
N GLU A 24 7.35 -0.98 1.75
CA GLU A 24 6.64 -0.44 0.59
C GLU A 24 6.92 1.03 0.30
N GLY A 25 8.16 1.47 0.48
CA GLY A 25 8.55 2.84 0.13
C GLY A 25 8.28 3.16 -1.34
N ARG A 26 7.55 4.25 -1.61
CA ARG A 26 7.20 4.73 -2.95
C ARG A 26 7.38 6.22 -3.05
N PHE A 27 8.23 6.67 -3.96
CA PHE A 27 8.35 8.09 -4.26
C PHE A 27 7.12 8.61 -5.01
N SER A 28 6.75 9.86 -4.74
CA SER A 28 5.81 10.60 -5.58
C SER A 28 6.39 10.79 -6.98
N PRO A 29 5.55 11.03 -8.02
CA PRO A 29 6.04 11.18 -9.41
C PRO A 29 7.03 12.34 -9.63
N ASP A 30 7.05 13.29 -8.71
CA ASP A 30 7.97 14.45 -8.73
C ASP A 30 9.18 14.28 -7.78
N ASP A 31 9.35 13.05 -7.20
CA ASP A 31 10.41 12.65 -6.28
C ASP A 31 10.53 13.50 -4.99
N ARG A 32 9.53 14.35 -4.68
CA ARG A 32 9.56 15.21 -3.48
C ARG A 32 9.09 14.52 -2.22
N TRP A 33 8.26 13.49 -2.34
CA TRP A 33 7.63 12.79 -1.23
C TRP A 33 7.88 11.30 -1.28
N LEU A 34 8.03 10.68 -0.13
CA LEU A 34 8.12 9.23 0.04
C LEU A 34 6.90 8.77 0.87
N CYS A 35 6.03 7.93 0.29
CA CYS A 35 4.99 7.23 1.03
C CYS A 35 5.49 5.83 1.41
N PHE A 36 5.18 5.37 2.62
CA PHE A 36 5.62 4.06 3.12
C PHE A 36 4.68 3.53 4.21
N ASN A 37 4.78 2.23 4.47
CA ASN A 37 4.11 1.56 5.59
C ASN A 37 5.00 1.54 6.82
N ALA A 38 4.42 1.79 7.98
CA ALA A 38 5.00 1.50 9.28
C ALA A 38 4.14 0.48 10.01
N VAL A 39 4.68 -0.72 10.24
CA VAL A 39 3.99 -1.86 10.86
C VAL A 39 4.48 -2.03 12.29
N GLY A 40 3.56 -1.97 13.24
CA GLY A 40 3.82 -2.14 14.66
C GLY A 40 2.74 -2.95 15.36
N LYS A 41 2.73 -2.94 16.70
CA LYS A 41 1.78 -3.72 17.51
C LYS A 41 0.30 -3.37 17.25
N GLY A 42 0.02 -2.13 16.82
CA GLY A 42 -1.34 -1.65 16.52
C GLY A 42 -1.83 -1.90 15.09
N GLY A 43 -0.98 -2.42 14.21
CA GLY A 43 -1.33 -2.64 12.80
C GLY A 43 -0.35 -2.04 11.81
N SER A 44 -0.84 -1.72 10.63
CA SER A 44 -0.08 -1.12 9.53
C SER A 44 -0.65 0.25 9.17
N THR A 45 0.15 1.28 9.29
CA THR A 45 -0.22 2.68 9.05
C THR A 45 0.62 3.26 7.91
N LEU A 46 0.00 4.01 7.02
CA LEU A 46 0.70 4.73 5.95
C LEU A 46 1.13 6.13 6.43
N TYR A 47 2.36 6.47 6.08
CA TYR A 47 2.95 7.77 6.31
C TYR A 47 3.53 8.35 5.02
N VAL A 48 3.64 9.66 4.98
CA VAL A 48 4.40 10.40 3.98
C VAL A 48 5.47 11.23 4.69
N VAL A 49 6.62 11.33 4.07
CA VAL A 49 7.73 12.18 4.50
C VAL A 49 8.33 12.87 3.28
N ALA A 50 8.94 14.03 3.46
CA ALA A 50 9.72 14.65 2.40
C ALA A 50 10.87 13.70 1.97
N ALA A 51 11.21 13.65 0.70
CA ALA A 51 12.31 12.82 0.18
C ALA A 51 13.68 13.18 0.81
N SER A 52 13.81 14.39 1.35
CA SER A 52 14.97 14.81 2.14
C SER A 52 14.98 14.28 3.58
N GLY A 53 13.89 13.63 4.03
CA GLY A 53 13.65 13.22 5.41
C GLY A 53 12.88 14.27 6.21
N GLY A 54 12.70 14.03 7.51
CA GLY A 54 12.04 14.95 8.43
C GLY A 54 10.81 14.36 9.10
N LYS A 55 9.83 15.22 9.41
CA LYS A 55 8.60 14.82 10.11
C LYS A 55 7.70 13.95 9.22
N TRP A 56 7.23 12.84 9.77
CA TRP A 56 6.25 11.97 9.11
C TRP A 56 4.85 12.53 9.24
N VAL A 57 4.13 12.54 8.16
CA VAL A 57 2.72 12.92 8.09
C VAL A 57 1.89 11.64 7.95
N ARG A 58 0.99 11.41 8.90
CA ARG A 58 0.14 10.23 8.90
C ARG A 58 -0.96 10.34 7.84
N ILE A 59 -1.15 9.27 7.08
CA ILE A 59 -2.12 9.19 5.99
C ILE A 59 -3.36 8.36 6.37
N THR A 60 -3.16 7.29 7.15
CA THR A 60 -4.25 6.39 7.57
C THR A 60 -4.35 6.31 9.09
N GLU A 61 -5.42 5.70 9.60
CA GLU A 61 -5.65 5.51 11.04
C GLU A 61 -4.55 4.65 11.67
N GLU A 62 -4.20 4.96 12.93
CA GLU A 62 -3.11 4.33 13.66
C GLU A 62 -3.36 2.87 14.04
N ASN A 63 -4.60 2.51 14.35
CA ASN A 63 -4.99 1.14 14.75
C ASN A 63 -5.70 0.39 13.62
N GLY A 64 -5.47 0.80 12.38
CA GLY A 64 -6.02 0.17 11.20
C GLY A 64 -5.01 -0.77 10.54
N TRP A 65 -5.41 -1.26 9.39
CA TRP A 65 -4.53 -1.99 8.51
C TRP A 65 -4.62 -1.41 7.10
N ALA A 66 -3.51 -0.85 6.62
CA ALA A 66 -3.37 -0.30 5.28
C ALA A 66 -2.03 -0.75 4.69
N ASP A 67 -2.02 -1.07 3.40
CA ASP A 67 -0.85 -1.61 2.71
C ASP A 67 -0.85 -1.23 1.21
N LYS A 68 0.26 -1.51 0.53
CA LYS A 68 0.44 -1.32 -0.91
C LYS A 68 0.18 0.11 -1.39
N PRO A 69 0.80 1.14 -0.77
CA PRO A 69 0.59 2.51 -1.24
C PRO A 69 1.06 2.71 -2.68
N ARG A 70 0.27 3.45 -3.44
CA ARG A 70 0.60 3.87 -4.82
C ARG A 70 0.19 5.32 -5.02
N TRP A 71 1.10 6.12 -5.50
CA TRP A 71 0.81 7.48 -5.93
C TRP A 71 -0.01 7.49 -7.21
N SER A 72 -0.97 8.42 -7.31
CA SER A 72 -1.54 8.77 -8.61
C SER A 72 -0.46 9.39 -9.50
N PRO A 73 -0.55 9.25 -10.84
CA PRO A 73 0.45 9.80 -11.76
C PRO A 73 0.66 11.32 -11.66
N ASP A 74 -0.34 12.05 -11.18
CA ASP A 74 -0.26 13.50 -10.95
C ASP A 74 0.26 13.87 -9.54
N GLY A 75 0.58 12.88 -8.69
CA GLY A 75 1.06 13.08 -7.33
C GLY A 75 0.04 13.67 -6.35
N ARG A 76 -1.26 13.76 -6.73
CA ARG A 76 -2.31 14.41 -5.94
C ARG A 76 -3.20 13.45 -5.17
N ALA A 77 -2.88 12.16 -5.20
CA ALA A 77 -3.57 11.16 -4.40
C ALA A 77 -2.68 9.95 -4.11
N ILE A 78 -3.02 9.25 -3.03
CA ILE A 78 -2.43 7.98 -2.65
C ILE A 78 -3.54 6.94 -2.62
N TYR A 79 -3.35 5.84 -3.36
CA TYR A 79 -4.20 4.67 -3.35
C TYR A 79 -3.55 3.61 -2.46
N PHE A 80 -4.35 2.85 -1.75
CA PHE A 80 -3.88 1.80 -0.86
C PHE A 80 -4.96 0.74 -0.63
N VAL A 81 -4.57 -0.42 -0.12
CA VAL A 81 -5.49 -1.49 0.25
C VAL A 81 -5.72 -1.45 1.76
N SER A 82 -6.98 -1.58 2.17
CA SER A 82 -7.37 -1.61 3.59
C SER A 82 -8.66 -2.38 3.81
N ARG A 83 -8.85 -2.88 5.04
CA ARG A 83 -10.13 -3.48 5.52
C ARG A 83 -11.04 -2.46 6.21
N ARG A 84 -10.68 -1.20 6.18
CA ARG A 84 -11.41 -0.11 6.82
C ARG A 84 -12.92 -0.23 6.58
N GLY A 85 -13.73 -0.13 7.63
CA GLY A 85 -15.19 -0.04 7.59
C GLY A 85 -15.96 -1.31 7.18
N THR A 86 -15.39 -2.18 6.35
CA THR A 86 -16.11 -3.34 5.79
C THR A 86 -15.61 -4.70 6.27
N GLY A 87 -14.41 -4.76 6.84
CA GLY A 87 -13.73 -6.02 7.18
C GLY A 87 -13.16 -6.76 5.95
N PHE A 88 -13.52 -6.39 4.73
CA PHE A 88 -12.98 -6.93 3.49
C PHE A 88 -11.91 -6.01 2.92
N LEU A 89 -10.92 -6.61 2.24
CA LEU A 89 -9.90 -5.84 1.55
C LEU A 89 -10.51 -5.09 0.38
N ASN A 90 -10.33 -3.78 0.38
CA ASN A 90 -10.74 -2.88 -0.69
C ASN A 90 -9.64 -1.88 -0.99
N VAL A 91 -9.65 -1.34 -2.20
CA VAL A 91 -8.82 -0.20 -2.56
C VAL A 91 -9.49 1.07 -2.06
N TRP A 92 -8.70 1.88 -1.39
CA TRP A 92 -9.05 3.20 -0.89
C TRP A 92 -8.18 4.26 -1.54
N LYS A 93 -8.65 5.49 -1.53
CA LYS A 93 -7.94 6.65 -2.07
C LYS A 93 -8.05 7.80 -1.08
N VAL A 94 -6.95 8.48 -0.84
CA VAL A 94 -6.91 9.77 -0.15
C VAL A 94 -6.33 10.82 -1.09
N LYS A 95 -6.93 12.00 -1.12
CA LYS A 95 -6.35 13.15 -1.82
C LYS A 95 -5.14 13.67 -1.05
N PHE A 96 -4.17 14.23 -1.76
CA PHE A 96 -2.93 14.74 -1.18
C PHE A 96 -2.58 16.11 -1.77
N ASP A 97 -2.17 17.03 -0.92
CA ASP A 97 -1.64 18.32 -1.31
C ASP A 97 -0.11 18.23 -1.46
N PRO A 98 0.43 18.18 -2.69
CA PRO A 98 1.87 18.04 -2.89
C PRO A 98 2.66 19.33 -2.56
N LEU A 99 1.99 20.46 -2.36
CA LEU A 99 2.64 21.70 -1.94
C LEU A 99 2.83 21.76 -0.42
N LYS A 100 1.85 21.26 0.33
CA LYS A 100 1.87 21.22 1.79
C LYS A 100 2.42 19.93 2.37
N GLY A 101 2.37 18.83 1.61
CA GLY A 101 2.80 17.52 2.05
C GLY A 101 1.82 16.83 3.00
N GLU A 102 0.51 17.08 2.84
CA GLU A 102 -0.53 16.59 3.76
C GLU A 102 -1.74 16.02 3.02
N PRO A 103 -2.48 15.06 3.64
CA PRO A 103 -3.72 14.55 3.07
C PRO A 103 -4.79 15.63 3.07
N LEU A 104 -5.67 15.61 2.05
CA LEU A 104 -6.83 16.47 1.92
C LEU A 104 -8.11 15.68 2.22
N GLY A 105 -8.56 15.75 3.46
CA GLY A 105 -9.76 15.06 3.94
C GLY A 105 -9.54 13.56 4.21
N GLU A 106 -10.65 12.85 4.41
CA GLU A 106 -10.66 11.43 4.74
C GLU A 106 -10.51 10.54 3.50
N PRO A 107 -9.90 9.35 3.63
CA PRO A 107 -9.90 8.36 2.58
C PRO A 107 -11.31 7.92 2.20
N PHE A 108 -11.53 7.67 0.91
CA PHE A 108 -12.78 7.10 0.39
C PHE A 108 -12.53 5.82 -0.38
N GLN A 109 -13.54 4.94 -0.39
CA GLN A 109 -13.47 3.61 -0.98
C GLN A 109 -13.58 3.69 -2.51
N VAL A 110 -12.72 2.94 -3.20
CA VAL A 110 -12.67 2.87 -4.68
C VAL A 110 -13.29 1.57 -5.19
N THR A 111 -13.06 0.44 -4.50
CA THR A 111 -13.67 -0.85 -4.80
C THR A 111 -14.64 -1.26 -3.69
N SER A 112 -15.59 -2.16 -3.98
CA SER A 112 -16.65 -2.53 -3.04
C SER A 112 -16.81 -4.04 -2.88
N TYR A 113 -15.70 -4.75 -2.66
CA TYR A 113 -15.75 -6.17 -2.34
C TYR A 113 -16.37 -6.40 -0.96
N GLN A 114 -17.36 -7.30 -0.90
CA GLN A 114 -18.12 -7.60 0.33
C GLN A 114 -18.37 -9.11 0.52
N SER A 115 -17.62 -9.94 -0.19
CA SER A 115 -17.80 -11.40 -0.17
C SER A 115 -16.45 -12.09 0.03
N PRO A 116 -16.37 -13.14 0.86
CA PRO A 116 -15.16 -13.95 0.97
C PRO A 116 -14.90 -14.78 -0.30
N ALA A 117 -15.92 -15.00 -1.16
CA ALA A 117 -15.78 -15.78 -2.38
C ALA A 117 -15.11 -15.00 -3.51
N LYS A 118 -15.15 -13.67 -3.49
CA LYS A 118 -14.53 -12.84 -4.51
C LYS A 118 -13.97 -11.55 -3.91
N GLY A 119 -12.69 -11.30 -4.06
CA GLY A 119 -12.08 -10.10 -3.50
C GLY A 119 -10.58 -10.02 -3.75
N ILE A 120 -9.98 -9.04 -3.13
CA ILE A 120 -8.53 -8.86 -3.14
C ILE A 120 -7.90 -10.00 -2.32
N TRP A 121 -6.84 -10.59 -2.86
CA TRP A 121 -6.10 -11.68 -2.20
C TRP A 121 -5.57 -11.24 -0.82
N THR A 122 -5.72 -12.10 0.18
CA THR A 122 -5.34 -11.78 1.57
C THR A 122 -3.87 -11.95 1.88
N ASP A 123 -3.15 -12.72 1.08
CA ASP A 123 -1.68 -12.81 1.20
C ASP A 123 -1.06 -11.60 0.49
N MET A 124 -0.74 -10.60 1.30
CA MET A 124 -0.26 -9.32 0.81
C MET A 124 1.23 -9.33 0.39
N GLY A 125 1.97 -10.36 0.75
CA GLY A 125 3.39 -10.48 0.37
C GLY A 125 3.58 -10.40 -1.14
N PRO A 126 3.03 -11.34 -1.94
CA PRO A 126 3.17 -11.36 -3.39
C PRO A 126 2.22 -10.42 -4.13
N MET A 127 1.24 -9.81 -3.45
CA MET A 127 0.25 -8.96 -4.11
C MET A 127 0.90 -7.72 -4.72
N GLY A 128 0.72 -7.56 -6.02
CA GLY A 128 1.06 -6.35 -6.76
C GLY A 128 -0.15 -5.45 -6.97
N MET A 129 0.04 -4.14 -6.82
CA MET A 129 -0.93 -3.14 -7.26
C MET A 129 -0.20 -2.12 -8.12
N SER A 130 -0.71 -1.80 -9.29
CA SER A 130 -0.18 -0.74 -10.14
C SER A 130 -1.28 0.21 -10.59
N LEU A 131 -0.89 1.45 -10.85
CA LEU A 131 -1.79 2.54 -11.19
C LEU A 131 -1.25 3.31 -12.39
N SER A 132 -2.11 3.57 -13.37
CA SER A 132 -1.89 4.55 -14.45
C SER A 132 -2.85 5.73 -14.30
N ALA A 133 -2.90 6.60 -15.29
CA ALA A 133 -3.79 7.77 -15.26
C ALA A 133 -5.28 7.39 -15.13
N ASP A 134 -5.68 6.29 -15.75
CA ASP A 134 -7.08 5.85 -15.88
C ASP A 134 -7.32 4.39 -15.47
N ARG A 135 -6.26 3.65 -15.08
CA ARG A 135 -6.37 2.21 -14.81
C ARG A 135 -5.71 1.84 -13.50
N LEU A 136 -6.42 0.96 -12.77
CA LEU A 136 -5.93 0.26 -11.61
C LEU A 136 -5.82 -1.22 -11.95
N VAL A 137 -4.65 -1.82 -11.74
CA VAL A 137 -4.39 -3.25 -11.89
C VAL A 137 -4.09 -3.84 -10.53
N LEU A 138 -4.83 -4.88 -10.17
CA LEU A 138 -4.62 -5.66 -8.95
C LEU A 138 -5.13 -7.09 -9.14
N PRO A 139 -4.57 -8.09 -8.44
CA PRO A 139 -5.08 -9.47 -8.48
C PRO A 139 -6.39 -9.58 -7.70
N ILE A 140 -7.38 -10.20 -8.34
CA ILE A 140 -8.65 -10.56 -7.71
C ILE A 140 -8.73 -12.08 -7.64
N THR A 141 -9.08 -12.59 -6.46
CA THR A 141 -9.29 -14.02 -6.24
C THR A 141 -10.77 -14.32 -6.24
N GLU A 142 -11.13 -15.38 -6.94
CA GLU A 142 -12.43 -16.06 -6.83
C GLU A 142 -12.19 -17.43 -6.21
N VAL A 143 -12.90 -17.72 -5.12
CA VAL A 143 -12.78 -18.99 -4.40
C VAL A 143 -14.02 -19.83 -4.65
N THR A 144 -13.82 -21.04 -5.19
CA THR A 144 -14.84 -22.06 -5.33
C THR A 144 -14.41 -23.29 -4.53
N GLY A 145 -15.36 -23.95 -3.87
CA GLY A 145 -15.08 -25.14 -3.07
C GLY A 145 -16.13 -26.21 -3.29
N SER A 146 -15.73 -27.48 -3.14
CA SER A 146 -16.64 -28.63 -3.14
C SER A 146 -16.36 -29.47 -1.91
N ILE A 147 -17.43 -30.04 -1.33
CA ILE A 147 -17.35 -31.03 -0.26
C ILE A 147 -17.51 -32.41 -0.90
N TRP A 148 -16.55 -33.27 -0.68
CA TRP A 148 -16.54 -34.62 -1.18
C TRP A 148 -16.84 -35.59 -0.05
N VAL A 149 -17.68 -36.58 -0.30
CA VAL A 149 -17.92 -37.71 0.61
C VAL A 149 -17.19 -38.92 0.07
N LEU A 150 -16.44 -39.59 0.92
CA LEU A 150 -15.81 -40.88 0.63
C LEU A 150 -16.53 -41.93 1.42
N ASP A 151 -17.24 -42.83 0.71
CA ASP A 151 -17.96 -43.95 1.31
C ASP A 151 -17.06 -45.20 1.40
N GLY A 152 -17.34 -46.09 2.33
CA GLY A 152 -16.68 -47.40 2.45
C GLY A 152 -15.25 -47.35 2.99
N VAL A 153 -14.95 -46.38 3.83
CA VAL A 153 -13.59 -46.19 4.47
C VAL A 153 -13.25 -47.29 5.50
N ASP A 154 -14.23 -48.09 5.94
CA ASP A 154 -14.06 -49.16 6.94
C ASP A 154 -13.96 -50.57 6.32
N ARG A 155 -13.59 -50.68 5.05
CA ARG A 155 -13.45 -51.98 4.36
C ARG A 155 -12.00 -52.37 4.16
#